data_8c68f6919b4ba5d10fd80369bdc9575e
#
_entry.id   8c68f6919b4ba5d10fd80369bdc9575e
#
_cell.length_a   1.000
_cell.length_b   1.000
_cell.length_c   1.000
_cell.angle_alpha   90.00
_cell.angle_beta   90.00
_cell.angle_gamma   90.00
#
_symmetry.space_group_name_H-M   'P 1'
#
loop_
_entity.id
_entity.type
_entity.pdbx_description
1 polymer ?
#
loop_
_entity_poly.entity_id
_entity_poly.type
_entity_poly.pdbx_seq_one_letter_code
_entity_poly.pdbx_strand_id
1 'polypeptide(L)'
;TMPKGGFGNLIALPLQKKPRENGCTVFGDSDLRPHPDQWEFLASIEPMSPFDIEPTIVRATGGVHPLDVTFIDDEDLATPWKRDTRSLAKIPGVMPKSLTVTLANLVYFEKAELPQPLANRLIRLAAFQNPEFYRAQAMRLSVWDKPRVIGCAENYPRHIALPRGCLDAAQDLLSENTIRCDLRDERNAGEAIDVRFVGKLRVDKEAAVAPMLR
;
A
#
# COMPACT_ATOMS: atom_id res chain seq x y z
N THR A 1 -3.95 -17.27 -4.33
CA THR A 1 -3.27 -18.37 -3.61
C THR A 1 -2.55 -19.24 -4.62
N MET A 2 -1.22 -19.25 -4.58
CA MET A 2 -0.43 -20.14 -5.42
C MET A 2 -0.60 -21.59 -4.96
N PRO A 3 -0.83 -22.56 -5.87
CA PRO A 3 -0.77 -23.96 -5.52
C PRO A 3 0.66 -24.31 -5.06
N LYS A 4 0.79 -25.07 -3.97
CA LYS A 4 2.09 -25.61 -3.54
C LYS A 4 2.71 -26.43 -4.68
N GLY A 5 3.85 -25.99 -5.22
CA GLY A 5 4.57 -26.68 -6.30
C GLY A 5 4.18 -26.30 -7.72
N GLY A 6 3.39 -25.24 -7.94
CA GLY A 6 3.03 -24.75 -9.27
C GLY A 6 4.13 -23.90 -9.92
N PHE A 7 4.28 -24.02 -11.23
CA PHE A 7 4.98 -23.04 -12.05
C PHE A 7 4.31 -21.69 -11.89
N GLY A 8 5.09 -20.64 -11.65
CA GLY A 8 4.75 -19.25 -11.40
C GLY A 8 3.38 -18.71 -11.79
N ASN A 9 3.09 -17.48 -11.54
CA ASN A 9 1.81 -16.85 -11.80
C ASN A 9 1.36 -17.09 -13.24
N LEU A 10 0.43 -18.02 -13.43
CA LEU A 10 -0.26 -18.17 -14.69
C LEU A 10 -1.23 -17.00 -14.83
N ILE A 11 -0.97 -16.13 -15.80
CA ILE A 11 -1.93 -15.12 -16.20
C ILE A 11 -3.00 -15.84 -17.00
N ALA A 12 -4.25 -15.73 -16.55
CA ALA A 12 -5.38 -16.23 -17.32
C ALA A 12 -5.48 -15.42 -18.62
N LEU A 13 -5.30 -16.10 -19.74
CA LEU A 13 -5.48 -15.46 -21.05
C LEU A 13 -6.96 -15.11 -21.26
N PRO A 14 -7.27 -13.98 -21.92
CA PRO A 14 -8.63 -13.70 -22.36
C PRO A 14 -9.19 -14.81 -23.25
N LEU A 15 -10.50 -14.92 -23.27
CA LEU A 15 -11.25 -15.81 -24.17
C LEU A 15 -10.92 -17.31 -24.04
N GLN A 16 -10.39 -17.78 -22.92
CA GLN A 16 -10.22 -19.21 -22.67
C GLN A 16 -11.56 -19.94 -22.77
N LYS A 17 -11.59 -21.09 -23.46
CA LYS A 17 -12.82 -21.79 -23.84
C LYS A 17 -13.76 -22.03 -22.64
N LYS A 18 -13.31 -22.76 -21.61
CA LYS A 18 -14.13 -23.10 -20.44
C LYS A 18 -14.58 -21.88 -19.61
N PRO A 19 -13.69 -20.96 -19.19
CA PRO A 19 -14.10 -19.76 -18.47
C PRO A 19 -15.04 -18.86 -19.28
N ARG A 20 -14.84 -18.74 -20.59
CA ARG A 20 -15.69 -17.95 -21.50
C ARG A 20 -17.12 -18.49 -21.58
N GLU A 21 -17.32 -19.80 -21.56
CA GLU A 21 -18.65 -20.44 -21.54
C GLU A 21 -19.46 -20.02 -20.30
N ASN A 22 -18.77 -19.64 -19.23
CA ASN A 22 -19.35 -19.12 -17.98
C ASN A 22 -19.34 -17.58 -17.90
N GLY A 23 -19.13 -16.87 -19.00
CA GLY A 23 -19.04 -15.41 -19.01
C GLY A 23 -17.81 -14.83 -18.33
N CYS A 24 -16.81 -15.67 -18.01
CA CYS A 24 -15.53 -15.24 -17.46
C CYS A 24 -14.48 -15.05 -18.57
N THR A 25 -13.45 -14.24 -18.31
CA THR A 25 -12.36 -13.95 -19.28
C THR A 25 -12.83 -13.33 -20.60
N VAL A 26 -13.98 -12.67 -20.59
CA VAL A 26 -14.54 -11.92 -21.73
C VAL A 26 -14.16 -10.45 -21.64
N PHE A 27 -14.08 -9.77 -22.77
CA PHE A 27 -13.93 -8.32 -22.83
C PHE A 27 -15.30 -7.68 -22.60
N GLY A 28 -15.33 -6.65 -21.76
CA GLY A 28 -16.52 -5.87 -21.44
C GLY A 28 -16.29 -4.38 -21.67
N ASP A 29 -17.40 -3.65 -21.76
CA ASP A 29 -17.42 -2.19 -21.78
C ASP A 29 -17.18 -1.59 -20.38
N SER A 30 -17.28 -0.26 -20.26
CA SER A 30 -17.15 0.47 -18.99
C SER A 30 -18.21 0.08 -17.95
N ASP A 31 -19.34 -0.47 -18.39
CA ASP A 31 -20.44 -0.95 -17.53
C ASP A 31 -20.32 -2.45 -17.22
N LEU A 32 -19.18 -3.06 -17.54
CA LEU A 32 -18.88 -4.48 -17.38
C LEU A 32 -19.81 -5.39 -18.18
N ARG A 33 -20.41 -4.89 -19.26
CA ARG A 33 -21.21 -5.70 -20.16
C ARG A 33 -20.31 -6.34 -21.22
N PRO A 34 -20.41 -7.66 -21.47
CA PRO A 34 -19.62 -8.32 -22.50
C PRO A 34 -19.87 -7.73 -23.89
N HIS A 35 -18.82 -7.49 -24.65
CA HIS A 35 -18.96 -7.11 -26.05
C HIS A 35 -19.67 -8.21 -26.85
N PRO A 36 -20.58 -7.88 -27.79
CA PRO A 36 -21.33 -8.85 -28.56
C PRO A 36 -20.44 -9.79 -29.36
N ASP A 37 -19.44 -9.27 -30.04
CA ASP A 37 -18.39 -10.04 -30.72
C ASP A 37 -17.04 -9.81 -30.03
N GLN A 38 -16.61 -10.84 -29.33
CA GLN A 38 -15.37 -10.85 -28.58
C GLN A 38 -14.12 -10.89 -29.47
N TRP A 39 -14.25 -11.49 -30.64
CA TRP A 39 -13.14 -11.65 -31.56
C TRP A 39 -12.94 -10.39 -32.42
N GLU A 40 -14.03 -9.76 -32.84
CA GLU A 40 -14.00 -8.46 -33.50
C GLU A 40 -13.37 -7.41 -32.55
N PHE A 41 -13.79 -7.39 -31.29
CA PHE A 41 -13.20 -6.50 -30.30
C PHE A 41 -11.70 -6.77 -30.12
N LEU A 42 -11.30 -8.04 -29.97
CA LEU A 42 -9.88 -8.40 -29.84
C LEU A 42 -9.07 -7.96 -31.07
N ALA A 43 -9.63 -8.14 -32.27
CA ALA A 43 -8.97 -7.72 -33.51
C ALA A 43 -8.86 -6.19 -33.67
N SER A 44 -9.74 -5.44 -33.02
CA SER A 44 -9.70 -3.96 -33.03
C SER A 44 -8.69 -3.35 -32.03
N ILE A 45 -8.15 -4.17 -31.08
CA ILE A 45 -7.19 -3.69 -30.10
C ILE A 45 -5.83 -3.48 -30.79
N GLU A 46 -5.34 -2.25 -30.75
CA GLU A 46 -3.98 -1.93 -31.19
C GLU A 46 -2.98 -2.35 -30.11
N PRO A 47 -1.92 -3.10 -30.48
CA PRO A 47 -0.86 -3.42 -29.53
C PRO A 47 -0.16 -2.16 -29.04
N MET A 48 -0.01 -2.06 -27.73
CA MET A 48 0.70 -0.94 -27.11
C MET A 48 2.20 -1.07 -27.40
N SER A 49 2.84 0.03 -27.81
CA SER A 49 4.29 0.04 -27.95
C SER A 49 4.97 0.02 -26.55
N PRO A 50 6.21 -0.45 -26.43
CA PRO A 50 6.95 -0.39 -25.17
C PRO A 50 7.06 1.03 -24.59
N PHE A 51 7.07 2.06 -25.45
CA PHE A 51 7.13 3.47 -25.06
C PHE A 51 5.81 3.99 -24.50
N ASP A 52 4.68 3.36 -24.81
CA ASP A 52 3.34 3.76 -24.35
C ASP A 52 2.98 3.12 -23.00
N ILE A 53 3.70 2.09 -22.59
CA ILE A 53 3.40 1.35 -21.34
C ILE A 53 3.53 2.27 -20.13
N GLU A 54 4.67 2.93 -19.97
CA GLU A 54 4.96 3.81 -18.84
C GLU A 54 3.98 4.99 -18.73
N PRO A 55 3.73 5.77 -19.80
CA PRO A 55 2.73 6.84 -19.77
C PRO A 55 1.32 6.34 -19.49
N THR A 56 0.98 5.13 -19.94
CA THR A 56 -0.34 4.53 -19.69
C THR A 56 -0.49 4.12 -18.23
N ILE A 57 0.55 3.52 -17.64
CA ILE A 57 0.58 3.17 -16.22
C ILE A 57 0.44 4.45 -15.37
N VAL A 58 1.23 5.47 -15.65
CA VAL A 58 1.19 6.77 -14.94
C VAL A 58 -0.19 7.41 -15.04
N ARG A 59 -0.82 7.38 -16.22
CA ARG A 59 -2.19 7.89 -16.43
C ARG A 59 -3.23 7.09 -15.66
N ALA A 60 -3.17 5.77 -15.71
CA ALA A 60 -4.10 4.87 -15.04
C ALA A 60 -3.99 4.95 -13.51
N THR A 61 -2.83 5.29 -12.98
CA THR A 61 -2.55 5.39 -11.54
C THR A 61 -2.61 6.82 -11.00
N GLY A 62 -3.03 7.78 -11.82
CA GLY A 62 -3.15 9.18 -11.40
C GLY A 62 -1.79 9.85 -11.14
N GLY A 63 -0.74 9.45 -11.86
CA GLY A 63 0.57 10.08 -11.80
C GLY A 63 1.57 9.41 -10.85
N VAL A 64 1.19 8.29 -10.23
CA VAL A 64 2.10 7.52 -9.37
C VAL A 64 2.22 6.10 -9.89
N HIS A 65 3.45 5.70 -10.17
CA HIS A 65 3.72 4.34 -10.62
C HIS A 65 3.30 3.31 -9.54
N PRO A 66 2.63 2.19 -9.90
CA PRO A 66 2.21 1.15 -8.94
C PRO A 66 3.36 0.55 -8.12
N LEU A 67 4.58 0.61 -8.65
CA LEU A 67 5.80 0.14 -8.00
C LEU A 67 6.55 1.26 -7.25
N ASP A 68 6.02 2.48 -7.27
CA ASP A 68 6.60 3.62 -6.54
C ASP A 68 6.25 3.50 -5.04
N VAL A 69 6.79 2.47 -4.45
CA VAL A 69 6.79 2.24 -3.00
C VAL A 69 8.07 2.86 -2.47
N THR A 70 8.02 3.46 -1.31
CA THR A 70 9.18 4.10 -0.67
C THR A 70 10.39 3.19 -0.73
N PHE A 71 11.38 3.56 -1.53
CA PHE A 71 12.65 2.86 -1.64
C PHE A 71 13.57 3.44 -0.58
N ILE A 72 14.14 2.59 0.25
CA ILE A 72 15.29 2.97 1.07
C ILE A 72 16.50 2.57 0.23
N ASP A 73 17.06 3.52 -0.49
CA ASP A 73 18.33 3.32 -1.19
C ASP A 73 19.48 3.30 -0.16
N ASP A 74 20.53 2.54 -0.45
CA ASP A 74 21.72 2.53 0.42
C ASP A 74 22.34 3.94 0.54
N GLU A 75 22.07 4.83 -0.43
CA GLU A 75 22.45 6.25 -0.38
C GLU A 75 21.64 7.05 0.63
N ASP A 76 20.37 6.68 0.88
CA ASP A 76 19.52 7.30 1.89
C ASP A 76 19.96 6.96 3.33
N LEU A 77 20.73 5.89 3.52
CA LEU A 77 21.30 5.52 4.81
C LEU A 77 22.28 6.55 5.35
N ALA A 78 22.93 7.33 4.46
CA ALA A 78 23.87 8.37 4.86
C ALA A 78 23.17 9.61 5.46
N THR A 79 21.92 9.89 5.04
CA THR A 79 21.13 11.03 5.53
C THR A 79 19.64 10.68 5.68
N PRO A 80 19.28 9.75 6.57
CA PRO A 80 17.91 9.22 6.68
C PRO A 80 16.86 10.27 7.08
N TRP A 81 17.30 11.44 7.55
CA TRP A 81 16.45 12.59 7.90
C TRP A 81 16.14 13.52 6.72
N LYS A 82 16.80 13.36 5.56
CA LYS A 82 16.46 14.07 4.33
C LYS A 82 15.50 13.23 3.50
N ARG A 83 14.23 13.21 3.90
CA ARG A 83 13.19 12.62 3.03
C ARG A 83 12.96 13.56 1.85
N ASP A 84 13.12 13.05 0.65
CA ASP A 84 12.65 13.72 -0.56
C ASP A 84 11.12 13.76 -0.50
N THR A 85 10.57 14.90 -0.15
CA THR A 85 9.14 15.17 -0.20
C THR A 85 8.75 15.31 -1.68
N ARG A 86 8.69 14.19 -2.39
CA ARG A 86 8.08 14.17 -3.72
C ARG A 86 6.63 14.55 -3.54
N SER A 87 6.27 15.72 -4.04
CA SER A 87 4.88 16.16 -4.12
C SER A 87 4.07 15.05 -4.80
N LEU A 88 3.27 14.35 -4.02
CA LEU A 88 2.41 13.31 -4.53
C LEU A 88 1.36 13.99 -5.41
N ALA A 89 1.28 13.62 -6.69
CA ALA A 89 0.28 14.15 -7.61
C ALA A 89 -1.12 14.02 -7.00
N LYS A 90 -1.94 15.05 -7.16
CA LYS A 90 -3.33 15.05 -6.67
C LYS A 90 -4.07 13.81 -7.13
N ILE A 91 -4.81 13.20 -6.23
CA ILE A 91 -5.60 12.01 -6.53
C ILE A 91 -6.77 12.41 -7.42
N PRO A 92 -6.95 11.77 -8.60
CA PRO A 92 -8.05 12.10 -9.49
C PRO A 92 -9.38 11.61 -8.92
N GLY A 93 -10.46 12.38 -9.15
CA GLY A 93 -11.82 12.00 -8.78
C GLY A 93 -12.45 12.91 -7.72
N VAL A 94 -13.69 12.58 -7.36
CA VAL A 94 -14.42 13.30 -6.32
C VAL A 94 -13.92 12.83 -4.96
N MET A 95 -13.36 13.76 -4.18
CA MET A 95 -12.85 13.49 -2.84
C MET A 95 -13.87 13.94 -1.77
N PRO A 96 -13.95 13.26 -0.63
CA PRO A 96 -14.75 13.70 0.51
C PRO A 96 -14.19 15.02 1.07
N LYS A 97 -15.05 15.87 1.63
CA LYS A 97 -14.62 17.13 2.26
C LYS A 97 -13.93 16.89 3.61
N SER A 98 -14.33 15.84 4.30
CA SER A 98 -13.74 15.42 5.57
C SER A 98 -13.76 13.92 5.67
N LEU A 99 -12.86 13.37 6.46
CA LEU A 99 -12.75 11.94 6.73
C LEU A 99 -12.48 11.73 8.23
N THR A 100 -13.26 10.85 8.84
CA THR A 100 -13.04 10.45 10.22
C THR A 100 -11.92 9.41 10.29
N VAL A 101 -10.91 9.69 11.09
CA VAL A 101 -9.75 8.83 11.30
C VAL A 101 -9.71 8.44 12.77
N THR A 102 -9.77 7.14 13.07
CA THR A 102 -9.71 6.64 14.45
C THR A 102 -8.32 6.15 14.76
N LEU A 103 -7.68 6.75 15.75
CA LEU A 103 -6.38 6.36 16.28
C LEU A 103 -6.57 5.47 17.52
N ALA A 104 -6.22 4.19 17.39
CA ALA A 104 -6.25 3.23 18.50
C ALA A 104 -4.94 2.42 18.52
N ASN A 105 -5.01 1.10 18.52
CA ASN A 105 -3.82 0.24 18.30
C ASN A 105 -3.22 0.42 16.89
N LEU A 106 -4.06 0.77 15.91
CA LEU A 106 -3.72 1.15 14.54
C LEU A 106 -4.43 2.47 14.19
N VAL A 107 -4.26 2.95 12.98
CA VAL A 107 -4.97 4.09 12.40
C VAL A 107 -6.05 3.56 11.46
N TYR A 108 -7.32 3.78 11.79
CA TYR A 108 -8.45 3.21 11.07
C TYR A 108 -9.16 4.24 10.21
N PHE A 109 -9.51 3.84 8.98
CA PHE A 109 -10.25 4.60 7.98
C PHE A 109 -11.51 3.84 7.60
N GLU A 110 -12.69 4.47 7.66
CA GLU A 110 -13.94 3.83 7.29
C GLU A 110 -14.07 3.73 5.77
N LYS A 111 -14.31 2.51 5.25
CA LYS A 111 -14.37 2.26 3.80
C LYS A 111 -15.54 2.92 3.11
N ALA A 112 -16.66 3.11 3.82
CA ALA A 112 -17.88 3.72 3.26
C ALA A 112 -17.64 5.16 2.77
N GLU A 113 -16.72 5.88 3.42
CA GLU A 113 -16.38 7.27 3.09
C GLU A 113 -15.14 7.38 2.19
N LEU A 114 -14.52 6.26 1.83
CA LEU A 114 -13.20 6.21 1.24
C LEU A 114 -13.26 5.88 -0.26
N PRO A 115 -13.05 6.85 -1.17
CA PRO A 115 -12.91 6.56 -2.59
C PRO A 115 -11.76 5.60 -2.85
N GLN A 116 -11.93 4.68 -3.79
CA GLN A 116 -10.93 3.64 -4.08
C GLN A 116 -9.53 4.19 -4.40
N PRO A 117 -9.36 5.28 -5.17
CA PRO A 117 -8.04 5.86 -5.40
C PRO A 117 -7.35 6.33 -4.12
N LEU A 118 -8.10 6.92 -3.18
CA LEU A 118 -7.59 7.35 -1.88
C LEU A 118 -7.24 6.15 -0.99
N ALA A 119 -8.10 5.12 -0.97
CA ALA A 119 -7.84 3.87 -0.26
C ALA A 119 -6.53 3.22 -0.71
N ASN A 120 -6.30 3.16 -2.02
CA ASN A 120 -5.08 2.60 -2.60
C ASN A 120 -3.82 3.39 -2.18
N ARG A 121 -3.93 4.73 -2.12
CA ARG A 121 -2.82 5.57 -1.65
C ARG A 121 -2.53 5.37 -0.17
N LEU A 122 -3.56 5.31 0.68
CA LEU A 122 -3.40 5.03 2.10
C LEU A 122 -2.73 3.68 2.35
N ILE A 123 -3.16 2.62 1.65
CA ILE A 123 -2.55 1.29 1.76
C ILE A 123 -1.06 1.34 1.38
N ARG A 124 -0.68 2.14 0.38
CA ARG A 124 0.71 2.29 -0.04
C ARG A 124 1.59 2.99 0.99
N LEU A 125 1.05 3.86 1.83
CA LEU A 125 1.82 4.48 2.92
C LEU A 125 2.37 3.42 3.90
N ALA A 126 1.66 2.29 4.03
CA ALA A 126 2.05 1.17 4.87
C ALA A 126 2.71 0.03 4.07
N ALA A 127 3.30 0.32 2.92
CA ALA A 127 3.95 -0.67 2.08
C ALA A 127 5.38 -0.23 1.75
N PHE A 128 6.27 -1.20 1.67
CA PHE A 128 7.67 -0.95 1.30
C PHE A 128 8.23 -2.11 0.49
N GLN A 129 9.30 -1.85 -0.24
CA GLN A 129 9.98 -2.88 -1.02
C GLN A 129 10.69 -3.87 -0.09
N ASN A 130 10.60 -5.16 -0.43
CA ASN A 130 11.23 -6.22 0.34
C ASN A 130 12.73 -6.30 0.04
N PRO A 131 13.63 -5.92 0.97
CA PRO A 131 15.07 -5.95 0.73
C PRO A 131 15.59 -7.36 0.43
N GLU A 132 14.95 -8.39 1.01
CA GLU A 132 15.35 -9.78 0.78
C GLU A 132 15.05 -10.23 -0.65
N PHE A 133 13.94 -9.77 -1.23
CA PHE A 133 13.63 -10.04 -2.62
C PHE A 133 14.74 -9.50 -3.54
N TYR A 134 15.08 -8.23 -3.39
CA TYR A 134 16.08 -7.58 -4.24
C TYR A 134 17.49 -8.10 -4.02
N ARG A 135 17.83 -8.45 -2.77
CA ARG A 135 19.12 -9.11 -2.47
C ARG A 135 19.22 -10.48 -3.15
N ALA A 136 18.18 -11.31 -3.02
CA ALA A 136 18.15 -12.61 -3.67
C ALA A 136 18.19 -12.47 -5.21
N GLN A 137 17.46 -11.51 -5.78
CA GLN A 137 17.47 -11.21 -7.20
C GLN A 137 18.87 -10.80 -7.67
N ALA A 138 19.54 -9.90 -6.96
CA ALA A 138 20.90 -9.45 -7.29
C ALA A 138 21.91 -10.61 -7.27
N MET A 139 21.74 -11.54 -6.33
CA MET A 139 22.55 -12.76 -6.24
C MET A 139 22.10 -13.87 -7.19
N ARG A 140 21.10 -13.64 -8.05
CA ARG A 140 20.50 -14.63 -8.96
C ARG A 140 19.97 -15.88 -8.25
N LEU A 141 19.54 -15.72 -7.00
CA LEU A 141 18.89 -16.77 -6.21
C LEU A 141 17.38 -16.79 -6.51
N SER A 142 16.72 -17.88 -6.13
CA SER A 142 15.26 -18.01 -6.26
C SER A 142 14.54 -16.96 -5.41
N VAL A 143 13.54 -16.29 -5.99
CA VAL A 143 12.71 -15.27 -5.33
C VAL A 143 11.24 -15.66 -5.23
N TRP A 144 10.92 -16.91 -5.57
CA TRP A 144 9.54 -17.40 -5.66
C TRP A 144 8.74 -17.31 -4.35
N ASP A 145 9.43 -17.44 -3.22
CA ASP A 145 8.89 -17.37 -1.86
C ASP A 145 8.92 -15.97 -1.23
N LYS A 146 9.48 -14.99 -1.94
CA LYS A 146 9.67 -13.64 -1.45
C LYS A 146 8.75 -12.65 -2.18
N PRO A 147 7.82 -11.99 -1.48
CA PRO A 147 7.03 -10.94 -2.10
C PRO A 147 7.94 -9.74 -2.42
N ARG A 148 7.68 -9.07 -3.55
CA ARG A 148 8.41 -7.83 -3.94
C ARG A 148 8.15 -6.69 -2.97
N VAL A 149 6.91 -6.60 -2.48
CA VAL A 149 6.42 -5.53 -1.61
C VAL A 149 5.85 -6.16 -0.36
N ILE A 150 6.23 -5.63 0.78
CA ILE A 150 5.66 -5.98 2.07
C ILE A 150 4.60 -4.92 2.39
N GLY A 151 3.34 -5.35 2.53
CA GLY A 151 2.24 -4.50 2.96
C GLY A 151 1.97 -4.72 4.44
N CYS A 152 1.92 -3.62 5.20
CA CYS A 152 1.60 -3.61 6.63
C CYS A 152 0.19 -3.05 6.91
N ALA A 153 -0.57 -2.73 5.87
CA ALA A 153 -1.97 -2.35 6.02
C ALA A 153 -2.84 -3.57 6.26
N GLU A 154 -3.79 -3.46 7.17
CA GLU A 154 -4.77 -4.48 7.47
C GLU A 154 -6.12 -4.14 6.86
N ASN A 155 -6.80 -5.15 6.32
CA ASN A 155 -8.06 -4.99 5.62
C ASN A 155 -9.19 -5.65 6.40
N TYR A 156 -9.95 -4.83 7.13
CA TYR A 156 -11.15 -5.25 7.86
C TYR A 156 -12.41 -5.11 6.98
N PRO A 157 -13.54 -5.74 7.33
CA PRO A 157 -14.78 -5.63 6.53
C PRO A 157 -15.23 -4.20 6.28
N ARG A 158 -15.15 -3.32 7.31
CA ARG A 158 -15.60 -1.92 7.23
C ARG A 158 -14.47 -0.90 7.25
N HIS A 159 -13.23 -1.28 7.57
CA HIS A 159 -12.12 -0.37 7.76
C HIS A 159 -10.87 -0.84 7.02
N ILE A 160 -10.04 0.12 6.67
CA ILE A 160 -8.64 -0.10 6.35
C ILE A 160 -7.85 0.40 7.57
N ALA A 161 -6.88 -0.37 8.03
CA ALA A 161 -6.06 0.02 9.15
C ALA A 161 -4.59 0.10 8.74
N LEU A 162 -3.92 1.15 9.19
CA LEU A 162 -2.50 1.38 8.97
C LEU A 162 -1.75 1.34 10.31
N PRO A 163 -0.48 0.96 10.32
CA PRO A 163 0.38 1.13 11.49
C PRO A 163 0.37 2.57 11.99
N ARG A 164 0.43 2.77 13.31
CA ARG A 164 0.39 4.12 13.92
C ARG A 164 1.46 5.07 13.39
N GLY A 165 2.62 4.55 13.03
CA GLY A 165 3.70 5.35 12.43
C GLY A 165 3.36 5.97 11.06
N CYS A 166 2.25 5.55 10.43
CA CYS A 166 1.77 6.14 9.19
C CYS A 166 0.79 7.31 9.40
N LEU A 167 0.49 7.69 10.65
CA LEU A 167 -0.52 8.73 10.94
C LEU A 167 -0.15 10.07 10.29
N ASP A 168 1.05 10.56 10.51
CA ASP A 168 1.50 11.86 9.99
C ASP A 168 1.48 11.85 8.45
N ALA A 169 2.01 10.81 7.84
CA ALA A 169 1.99 10.67 6.37
C ALA A 169 0.57 10.57 5.81
N ALA A 170 -0.36 9.96 6.55
CA ALA A 170 -1.77 9.91 6.15
C ALA A 170 -2.46 11.28 6.29
N GLN A 171 -2.16 12.04 7.34
CA GLN A 171 -2.67 13.41 7.51
C GLN A 171 -2.14 14.34 6.42
N ASP A 172 -0.86 14.24 6.08
CA ASP A 172 -0.25 14.99 4.98
C ASP A 172 -0.94 14.67 3.65
N LEU A 173 -1.15 13.38 3.34
CA LEU A 173 -1.87 12.94 2.14
C LEU A 173 -3.29 13.51 2.08
N LEU A 174 -4.03 13.51 3.19
CA LEU A 174 -5.38 14.08 3.24
C LEU A 174 -5.35 15.59 3.03
N SER A 175 -4.42 16.28 3.67
CA SER A 175 -4.23 17.73 3.56
C SER A 175 -3.89 18.17 2.14
N GLU A 176 -2.98 17.47 1.46
CA GLU A 176 -2.61 17.70 0.05
C GLU A 176 -3.80 17.55 -0.90
N ASN A 177 -4.76 16.69 -0.56
CA ASN A 177 -5.99 16.49 -1.32
C ASN A 177 -7.18 17.34 -0.82
N THR A 178 -6.92 18.29 0.07
CA THR A 178 -7.94 19.23 0.62
C THR A 178 -9.04 18.49 1.41
N ILE A 179 -8.69 17.40 2.05
CA ILE A 179 -9.60 16.59 2.87
C ILE A 179 -9.30 16.91 4.35
N ARG A 180 -10.34 17.36 5.08
CA ARG A 180 -10.20 17.58 6.53
C ARG A 180 -10.11 16.25 7.26
N CYS A 181 -9.08 16.09 8.09
CA CYS A 181 -8.91 14.93 8.96
C CYS A 181 -9.59 15.19 10.30
N ASP A 182 -10.67 14.48 10.60
CA ASP A 182 -11.34 14.52 11.90
C ASP A 182 -10.81 13.35 12.74
N LEU A 183 -9.73 13.60 13.50
CA LEU A 183 -9.02 12.59 14.29
C LEU A 183 -9.78 12.29 15.59
N ARG A 184 -10.15 11.02 15.80
CA ARG A 184 -10.66 10.48 17.07
C ARG A 184 -9.57 9.65 17.74
N ASP A 185 -9.15 10.08 18.92
CA ASP A 185 -8.16 9.35 19.71
C ASP A 185 -8.89 8.39 20.67
N GLU A 186 -8.86 7.11 20.32
CA GLU A 186 -9.42 6.00 21.12
C GLU A 186 -8.31 5.08 21.64
N ARG A 187 -7.11 5.63 21.87
CA ARG A 187 -6.03 4.85 22.45
C ARG A 187 -6.34 4.51 23.89
N ASN A 188 -6.11 3.25 24.26
CA ASN A 188 -6.18 2.86 25.67
C ASN A 188 -4.98 3.47 26.40
N ALA A 189 -5.29 4.35 27.35
CA ALA A 189 -4.27 4.97 28.19
C ALA A 189 -3.73 4.01 29.27
N GLY A 190 -4.38 2.85 29.45
CA GLY A 190 -4.10 1.94 30.56
C GLY A 190 -4.56 2.48 31.91
N GLU A 191 -4.39 1.70 32.93
CA GLU A 191 -4.57 2.12 34.32
C GLU A 191 -3.23 2.54 34.91
N ALA A 192 -3.24 3.59 35.71
CA ALA A 192 -2.05 3.99 36.45
C ALA A 192 -1.72 2.91 37.49
N ILE A 193 -0.54 2.33 37.36
CA ILE A 193 -0.04 1.34 38.34
C ILE A 193 1.05 1.98 39.18
N ASP A 194 0.96 1.81 40.49
CA ASP A 194 2.04 2.18 41.39
C ASP A 194 3.06 1.04 41.46
N VAL A 195 4.13 1.19 40.70
CA VAL A 195 5.19 0.18 40.63
C VAL A 195 6.50 0.79 41.06
N ARG A 196 7.22 0.08 41.94
CA ARG A 196 8.55 0.43 42.36
C ARG A 196 9.53 -0.64 41.91
N PHE A 197 10.57 -0.21 41.23
CA PHE A 197 11.66 -1.11 40.91
C PHE A 197 12.46 -1.44 42.19
N VAL A 198 12.46 -2.72 42.58
CA VAL A 198 13.22 -3.22 43.70
C VAL A 198 14.37 -4.08 43.18
N GLY A 199 15.47 -3.44 42.84
CA GLY A 199 16.63 -4.13 42.28
C GLY A 199 17.80 -3.20 42.06
N LYS A 200 18.97 -3.77 41.76
CA LYS A 200 20.18 -3.01 41.43
C LYS A 200 20.47 -3.19 39.94
N LEU A 201 20.45 -2.13 39.19
CA LEU A 201 20.84 -2.14 37.79
C LEU A 201 22.35 -2.37 37.65
N ARG A 202 22.78 -3.06 36.63
CA ARG A 202 24.18 -3.08 36.22
C ARG A 202 24.58 -1.69 35.71
N VAL A 203 25.84 -1.34 35.86
CA VAL A 203 26.35 0.00 35.49
C VAL A 203 26.05 0.38 34.03
N ASP A 204 26.18 -0.57 33.11
CA ASP A 204 25.84 -0.40 31.70
C ASP A 204 24.34 -0.09 31.46
N LYS A 205 23.45 -0.67 32.28
CA LYS A 205 22.00 -0.44 32.22
C LYS A 205 21.59 0.84 32.88
N GLU A 206 22.25 1.22 33.95
CA GLU A 206 22.00 2.47 34.66
C GLU A 206 22.26 3.70 33.77
N ALA A 207 23.38 3.66 33.01
CA ALA A 207 23.69 4.67 32.02
C ALA A 207 22.66 4.79 30.89
N ALA A 208 22.02 3.65 30.48
CA ALA A 208 20.98 3.63 29.44
C ALA A 208 19.62 4.14 29.93
N VAL A 209 19.29 3.96 31.23
CA VAL A 209 18.00 4.36 31.80
C VAL A 209 17.99 5.85 32.19
N ALA A 210 19.13 6.41 32.59
CA ALA A 210 19.20 7.79 33.02
C ALA A 210 18.63 8.84 32.06
N PRO A 211 18.76 8.71 30.70
CA PRO A 211 18.12 9.62 29.77
C PRO A 211 16.60 9.46 29.66
N MET A 212 16.05 8.29 30.03
CA MET A 212 14.60 8.02 29.96
C MET A 212 13.82 8.60 31.12
N LEU A 213 14.50 9.02 32.17
CA LEU A 213 13.90 9.59 33.40
C LEU A 213 13.87 11.12 33.38
N ARG A 214 14.28 11.75 32.28
CA ARG A 214 14.23 13.20 32.05
C ARG A 214 13.05 13.56 31.16
#